data_0fd64bcce5b6f51e4b5e032fb118726b
#
_entry.id   0fd64bcce5b6f51e4b5e032fb118726b
#
_cell.length_a   1.000
_cell.length_b   1.000
_cell.length_c   1.000
_cell.angle_alpha   90.00
_cell.angle_beta   90.00
_cell.angle_gamma   90.00
#
_symmetry.space_group_name_H-M   'P 1'
#
loop_
_entity.id
_entity.type
_entity.pdbx_description
1 polymer ?
#
loop_
_entity_poly.entity_id
_entity_poly.type
_entity_poly.pdbx_seq_one_letter_code
_entity_poly.pdbx_strand_id
1 'polypeptide(L)'
;MDYKREPLEDVEIDVLKQACGSFEESLIINVLLETGMRVSELAKLRKEQISWQRDCITTVGKGGKRRVIPMSKKTRFYLSEYFVNKEKIEWGSRWIQKIVKRIAEKAQILKKVSPHVLRHTFAVCYLHKGGNVRALQEILGH
;
A
#
# COMPACT_ATOMS: atom_id res chain seq x y z
N MET A 1 -12.49 -21.13 -1.77
CA MET A 1 -11.63 -20.28 -2.58
C MET A 1 -12.19 -18.87 -2.69
N ASP A 2 -11.35 -17.88 -2.53
CA ASP A 2 -11.82 -16.51 -2.53
C ASP A 2 -11.38 -15.76 -3.79
N TYR A 3 -12.09 -16.02 -4.88
CA TYR A 3 -11.82 -15.32 -6.15
C TYR A 3 -12.17 -13.85 -6.10
N LYS A 4 -12.81 -13.37 -5.03
CA LYS A 4 -13.07 -11.94 -4.84
C LYS A 4 -11.79 -11.16 -4.53
N ARG A 5 -10.70 -11.86 -4.24
CA ARG A 5 -9.40 -11.27 -3.95
C ARG A 5 -8.42 -11.45 -5.09
N GLU A 6 -8.93 -11.51 -6.32
CA GLU A 6 -8.06 -11.59 -7.47
C GLU A 6 -7.14 -10.37 -7.53
N PRO A 7 -5.84 -10.59 -7.82
CA PRO A 7 -4.94 -9.45 -7.99
C PRO A 7 -5.32 -8.65 -9.22
N LEU A 8 -4.92 -7.38 -9.24
CA LEU A 8 -5.14 -6.53 -10.40
C LEU A 8 -4.09 -6.82 -11.46
N GLU A 9 -4.49 -6.75 -12.71
CA GLU A 9 -3.58 -6.83 -13.84
C GLU A 9 -2.97 -5.46 -14.11
N ASP A 10 -1.89 -5.42 -14.88
CA ASP A 10 -1.17 -4.17 -15.14
C ASP A 10 -2.07 -3.07 -15.68
N VAL A 11 -2.98 -3.41 -16.60
CA VAL A 11 -3.93 -2.43 -17.15
C VAL A 11 -4.83 -1.88 -16.06
N GLU A 12 -5.28 -2.76 -15.16
CA GLU A 12 -6.16 -2.34 -14.06
C GLU A 12 -5.42 -1.45 -13.06
N ILE A 13 -4.16 -1.76 -12.78
CA ILE A 13 -3.32 -0.92 -11.93
C ILE A 13 -3.20 0.48 -12.53
N ASP A 14 -2.95 0.55 -13.83
CA ASP A 14 -2.79 1.83 -14.53
C ASP A 14 -4.06 2.67 -14.47
N VAL A 15 -5.24 2.09 -14.77
CA VAL A 15 -6.48 2.85 -14.71
C VAL A 15 -6.84 3.25 -13.28
N LEU A 16 -6.50 2.41 -12.30
CA LEU A 16 -6.71 2.76 -10.90
C LEU A 16 -5.90 3.99 -10.51
N LYS A 17 -4.62 4.01 -10.87
CA LYS A 17 -3.75 5.16 -10.60
C LYS A 17 -4.23 6.43 -11.30
N GLN A 18 -4.68 6.29 -12.55
CA GLN A 18 -5.17 7.43 -13.33
C GLN A 18 -6.48 7.99 -12.78
N ALA A 19 -7.26 7.17 -12.09
CA ALA A 19 -8.52 7.61 -11.50
C ALA A 19 -8.36 8.42 -10.22
N CYS A 20 -7.16 8.44 -9.64
CA CYS A 20 -6.90 9.24 -8.44
C CYS A 20 -7.02 10.72 -8.78
N GLY A 21 -7.84 11.44 -8.00
CA GLY A 21 -8.14 12.84 -8.26
C GLY A 21 -7.48 13.82 -7.29
N SER A 22 -6.67 13.34 -6.36
CA SER A 22 -6.01 14.19 -5.38
C SER A 22 -4.69 13.56 -4.97
N PHE A 23 -3.86 14.37 -4.30
CA PHE A 23 -2.59 13.87 -3.76
C PHE A 23 -2.83 12.73 -2.76
N GLU A 24 -3.82 12.91 -1.88
CA GLU A 24 -4.14 11.90 -0.85
C GLU A 24 -4.56 10.58 -1.48
N GLU A 25 -5.41 10.63 -2.50
CA GLU A 25 -5.83 9.42 -3.22
C GLU A 25 -4.64 8.72 -3.87
N SER A 26 -3.78 9.50 -4.51
CA SER A 26 -2.58 8.96 -5.15
C SER A 26 -1.63 8.35 -4.12
N LEU A 27 -1.46 8.99 -2.98
CA LEU A 27 -0.64 8.46 -1.89
C LEU A 27 -1.18 7.11 -1.44
N ILE A 28 -2.47 7.03 -1.14
CA ILE A 28 -3.08 5.80 -0.63
C ILE A 28 -2.90 4.66 -1.63
N ILE A 29 -3.26 4.88 -2.88
CA ILE A 29 -3.19 3.84 -3.90
C ILE A 29 -1.76 3.39 -4.14
N ASN A 30 -0.86 4.35 -4.32
CA ASN A 30 0.53 4.01 -4.64
C ASN A 30 1.25 3.36 -3.47
N VAL A 31 1.08 3.88 -2.25
CA VAL A 31 1.75 3.30 -1.09
C VAL A 31 1.26 1.87 -0.84
N LEU A 32 -0.04 1.62 -0.92
CA LEU A 32 -0.56 0.26 -0.72
C LEU A 32 -0.09 -0.70 -1.79
N LEU A 33 -0.04 -0.27 -3.05
CA LEU A 33 0.44 -1.11 -4.16
C LEU A 33 1.95 -1.36 -4.10
N GLU A 34 2.72 -0.40 -3.59
CA GLU A 34 4.18 -0.48 -3.64
C GLU A 34 4.79 -1.11 -2.39
N THR A 35 4.05 -1.21 -1.30
CA THR A 35 4.59 -1.72 -0.03
C THR A 35 3.93 -3.00 0.46
N GLY A 36 2.72 -3.26 0.02
CA GLY A 36 1.95 -4.39 0.55
C GLY A 36 1.49 -4.20 1.99
N MET A 37 1.53 -2.98 2.52
CA MET A 37 1.07 -2.71 3.88
C MET A 37 -0.40 -3.06 4.06
N ARG A 38 -0.76 -3.46 5.28
CA ARG A 38 -2.16 -3.58 5.66
C ARG A 38 -2.75 -2.19 5.83
N VAL A 39 -4.07 -2.07 5.61
CA VAL A 39 -4.75 -0.78 5.74
C VAL A 39 -4.54 -0.18 7.13
N SER A 40 -4.57 -1.01 8.17
CA SER A 40 -4.37 -0.53 9.55
C SER A 40 -2.95 -0.01 9.78
N GLU A 41 -1.98 -0.59 9.10
CA GLU A 41 -0.59 -0.15 9.21
C GLU A 41 -0.40 1.22 8.57
N LEU A 42 -1.01 1.45 7.42
CA LEU A 42 -0.98 2.77 6.80
C LEU A 42 -1.72 3.80 7.65
N ALA A 43 -2.90 3.42 8.16
CA ALA A 43 -3.70 4.33 8.98
C ALA A 43 -2.99 4.78 10.26
N LYS A 44 -2.11 3.94 10.79
CA LYS A 44 -1.37 4.22 12.03
C LYS A 44 0.06 4.68 11.78
N LEU A 45 0.45 4.87 10.53
CA LEU A 45 1.83 5.21 10.20
C LEU A 45 2.22 6.58 10.76
N ARG A 46 3.37 6.60 11.44
CA ARG A 46 3.94 7.81 12.00
C ARG A 46 5.26 8.10 11.32
N LYS A 47 5.60 9.38 11.29
CA LYS A 47 6.82 9.87 10.64
C LYS A 47 8.08 9.16 11.15
N GLU A 48 8.16 8.92 12.47
CA GLU A 48 9.33 8.30 13.07
C GLU A 48 9.52 6.82 12.71
N GLN A 49 8.52 6.18 12.07
CA GLN A 49 8.65 4.81 11.60
C GLN A 49 9.43 4.71 10.27
N ILE A 50 9.70 5.86 9.66
CA ILE A 50 10.34 5.90 8.33
C ILE A 50 11.81 6.25 8.48
N SER A 51 12.67 5.41 7.89
CA SER A 51 14.08 5.72 7.77
C SER A 51 14.34 6.22 6.35
N TRP A 52 14.55 7.53 6.22
CA TRP A 52 14.83 8.14 4.92
C TRP A 52 16.19 7.73 4.38
N GLN A 53 17.14 7.47 5.28
CA GLN A 53 18.49 7.05 4.90
C GLN A 53 18.50 5.63 4.35
N ARG A 54 17.68 4.74 4.92
CA ARG A 54 17.63 3.34 4.53
C ARG A 54 16.49 3.02 3.57
N ASP A 55 15.68 3.99 3.23
CA ASP A 55 14.51 3.83 2.35
C ASP A 55 13.60 2.70 2.83
N CYS A 56 13.24 2.72 4.11
CA CYS A 56 12.38 1.67 4.64
C CYS A 56 11.43 2.19 5.73
N ILE A 57 10.38 1.42 5.95
CA ILE A 57 9.37 1.66 6.97
C ILE A 57 9.46 0.49 7.96
N THR A 58 9.48 0.79 9.26
CA THR A 58 9.44 -0.24 10.28
C THR A 58 8.04 -0.27 10.89
N THR A 59 7.38 -1.43 10.85
CA THR A 59 6.08 -1.62 11.47
C THR A 59 6.21 -2.64 12.59
N VAL A 60 5.26 -2.56 13.54
CA VAL A 60 5.18 -3.52 14.63
C VAL A 60 3.85 -4.24 14.52
N GLY A 61 3.92 -5.53 14.34
CA GLY A 61 2.74 -6.35 14.19
C GLY A 61 2.33 -7.02 15.48
N LYS A 62 1.50 -8.04 15.34
CA LYS A 62 0.97 -8.81 16.44
C LYS A 62 2.10 -9.42 17.26
N GLY A 63 1.98 -9.33 18.60
CA GLY A 63 3.00 -9.85 19.49
C GLY A 63 4.28 -9.02 19.56
N GLY A 64 4.24 -7.77 19.08
CA GLY A 64 5.41 -6.90 19.10
C GLY A 64 6.43 -7.22 18.04
N LYS A 65 6.09 -8.07 17.07
CA LYS A 65 7.03 -8.48 16.04
C LYS A 65 7.25 -7.33 15.04
N ARG A 66 8.51 -6.94 14.90
CA ARG A 66 8.90 -5.89 13.96
C ARG A 66 9.14 -6.45 12.58
N ARG A 67 8.79 -5.67 11.57
CA ARG A 67 9.18 -5.99 10.21
C ARG A 67 9.54 -4.72 9.45
N VAL A 68 10.42 -4.86 8.49
CA VAL A 68 10.94 -3.75 7.70
C VAL A 68 10.40 -3.87 6.29
N ILE A 69 9.82 -2.79 5.81
CA ILE A 69 9.23 -2.72 4.47
C ILE A 69 10.08 -1.76 3.64
N PRO A 70 10.67 -2.23 2.54
CA PRO A 70 11.41 -1.33 1.65
C PRO A 70 10.48 -0.32 1.00
N MET A 71 10.96 0.90 0.79
CA MET A 71 10.21 1.91 0.07
C MET A 71 10.69 2.00 -1.37
N SER A 72 9.76 1.96 -2.32
CA SER A 72 10.06 2.32 -3.69
C SER A 72 10.24 3.84 -3.78
N LYS A 73 10.74 4.30 -4.93
CA LYS A 73 10.88 5.74 -5.17
C LYS A 73 9.53 6.46 -5.08
N LYS A 74 8.47 5.83 -5.56
CA LYS A 74 7.12 6.41 -5.47
C LYS A 74 6.66 6.52 -4.03
N THR A 75 6.82 5.45 -3.25
CA THR A 75 6.45 5.47 -1.84
C THR A 75 7.19 6.59 -1.11
N ARG A 76 8.50 6.67 -1.34
CA ARG A 76 9.31 7.71 -0.74
C ARG A 76 8.80 9.10 -1.12
N PHE A 77 8.48 9.30 -2.39
CA PHE A 77 7.98 10.60 -2.86
C PHE A 77 6.71 11.00 -2.11
N TYR A 78 5.70 10.13 -2.10
CA TYR A 78 4.41 10.46 -1.47
C TYR A 78 4.55 10.67 0.03
N LEU A 79 5.30 9.81 0.70
CA LEU A 79 5.44 9.92 2.16
C LEU A 79 6.30 11.12 2.55
N SER A 80 7.35 11.43 1.79
CA SER A 80 8.17 12.60 2.11
C SER A 80 7.38 13.90 1.96
N GLU A 81 6.54 13.99 0.93
CA GLU A 81 5.68 15.16 0.74
C GLU A 81 4.63 15.27 1.84
N TYR A 82 4.00 14.16 2.18
CA TYR A 82 2.96 14.16 3.21
C TYR A 82 3.53 14.58 4.57
N PHE A 83 4.68 14.04 4.94
CA PHE A 83 5.26 14.24 6.26
C PHE A 83 6.07 15.53 6.39
N VAL A 84 6.06 16.42 5.40
CA VAL A 84 6.68 17.75 5.55
C VAL A 84 6.05 18.50 6.72
N ASN A 85 4.72 18.45 6.83
CA ASN A 85 3.97 19.19 7.86
C ASN A 85 3.14 18.31 8.79
N LYS A 86 3.28 17.00 8.69
CA LYS A 86 2.48 16.06 9.47
C LYS A 86 3.38 15.14 10.27
N GLU A 87 2.88 14.66 11.40
CA GLU A 87 3.59 13.72 12.25
C GLU A 87 3.06 12.30 12.11
N LYS A 88 1.86 12.16 11.62
CA LYS A 88 1.22 10.86 11.44
C LYS A 88 0.20 10.93 10.31
N ILE A 89 -0.15 9.77 9.76
CA ILE A 89 -1.27 9.68 8.83
C ILE A 89 -2.54 10.03 9.60
N GLU A 90 -3.37 10.89 9.02
CA GLU A 90 -4.55 11.43 9.69
C GLU A 90 -5.85 10.71 9.33
N TRP A 91 -5.78 9.70 8.48
CA TRP A 91 -6.95 8.97 8.00
C TRP A 91 -7.06 7.61 8.70
N GLY A 92 -8.28 7.27 9.12
CA GLY A 92 -8.52 5.96 9.71
C GLY A 92 -8.66 4.87 8.66
N SER A 93 -8.60 3.62 9.11
CA SER A 93 -8.69 2.46 8.21
C SER A 93 -9.99 2.45 7.41
N ARG A 94 -11.11 2.77 8.05
CA ARG A 94 -12.41 2.78 7.38
C ARG A 94 -12.47 3.81 6.26
N TRP A 95 -11.92 5.00 6.51
CA TRP A 95 -11.89 6.05 5.50
C TRP A 95 -11.03 5.64 4.30
N ILE A 96 -9.86 5.04 4.58
CA ILE A 96 -8.97 4.54 3.51
C ILE A 96 -9.68 3.48 2.68
N GLN A 97 -10.39 2.55 3.32
CA GLN A 97 -11.16 1.52 2.62
C GLN A 97 -12.19 2.13 1.70
N LYS A 98 -12.92 3.14 2.17
CA LYS A 98 -13.93 3.83 1.36
C LYS A 98 -13.32 4.56 0.18
N ILE A 99 -12.16 5.19 0.38
CA ILE A 99 -11.46 5.89 -0.69
C ILE A 99 -11.01 4.91 -1.76
N VAL A 100 -10.42 3.79 -1.38
CA VAL A 100 -9.98 2.76 -2.34
C VAL A 100 -11.16 2.27 -3.16
N LYS A 101 -12.28 1.97 -2.51
CA LYS A 101 -13.48 1.50 -3.20
C LYS A 101 -14.00 2.54 -4.19
N ARG A 102 -14.05 3.80 -3.76
CA ARG A 102 -14.54 4.90 -4.60
C ARG A 102 -13.67 5.10 -5.85
N ILE A 103 -12.35 5.03 -5.67
CA ILE A 103 -11.43 5.18 -6.79
C ILE A 103 -11.60 4.03 -7.79
N ALA A 104 -11.77 2.81 -7.28
CA ALA A 104 -11.97 1.64 -8.14
C ALA A 104 -13.27 1.74 -8.92
N GLU A 105 -14.34 2.24 -8.30
CA GLU A 105 -15.60 2.46 -8.99
C GLU A 105 -15.46 3.52 -10.07
N LYS A 106 -14.77 4.59 -9.76
CA LYS A 106 -14.49 5.65 -10.74
C LYS A 106 -13.66 5.13 -11.92
N ALA A 107 -12.72 4.22 -11.64
CA ALA A 107 -11.89 3.59 -12.67
C ALA A 107 -12.65 2.53 -13.47
N GLN A 108 -13.89 2.20 -13.06
CA GLN A 108 -14.73 1.20 -13.71
C GLN A 108 -14.11 -0.19 -13.72
N ILE A 109 -13.38 -0.51 -12.66
CA ILE A 109 -12.81 -1.85 -12.49
C ILE A 109 -13.90 -2.77 -11.97
N LEU A 110 -14.17 -3.86 -12.70
CA LEU A 110 -15.25 -4.77 -12.36
C LEU A 110 -14.91 -5.71 -11.21
N LYS A 111 -13.63 -5.99 -11.00
CA LYS A 111 -13.19 -6.79 -9.87
C LYS A 111 -13.43 -6.03 -8.57
N LYS A 112 -13.60 -6.78 -7.48
CA LYS A 112 -13.65 -6.15 -6.17
C LYS A 112 -12.26 -5.63 -5.82
N VAL A 113 -12.16 -4.33 -5.49
CA VAL A 113 -10.90 -3.70 -5.10
C VAL A 113 -11.01 -3.22 -3.67
N SER A 114 -10.05 -3.63 -2.85
CA SER A 114 -9.97 -3.27 -1.44
C SER A 114 -8.49 -3.14 -1.10
N PRO A 115 -8.13 -2.57 0.05
CA PRO A 115 -6.73 -2.56 0.47
C PRO A 115 -6.11 -3.96 0.50
N HIS A 116 -6.91 -4.97 0.87
CA HIS A 116 -6.43 -6.35 0.89
C HIS A 116 -6.08 -6.84 -0.52
N VAL A 117 -6.89 -6.48 -1.52
CA VAL A 117 -6.60 -6.80 -2.92
C VAL A 117 -5.34 -6.09 -3.39
N LEU A 118 -5.13 -4.84 -2.98
CA LEU A 118 -3.92 -4.10 -3.34
C LEU A 118 -2.68 -4.75 -2.72
N ARG A 119 -2.78 -5.24 -1.49
CA ARG A 119 -1.71 -5.98 -0.85
C ARG A 119 -1.40 -7.28 -1.61
N HIS A 120 -2.43 -8.00 -2.01
CA HIS A 120 -2.27 -9.23 -2.80
C HIS A 120 -1.64 -8.92 -4.17
N THR A 121 -2.06 -7.82 -4.79
CA THR A 121 -1.48 -7.36 -6.05
C THR A 121 0.00 -7.06 -5.91
N PHE A 122 0.39 -6.39 -4.81
CA PHE A 122 1.80 -6.17 -4.51
C PHE A 122 2.58 -7.49 -4.48
N ALA A 123 2.04 -8.49 -3.77
CA ALA A 123 2.71 -9.79 -3.65
C ALA A 123 2.93 -10.46 -5.00
N VAL A 124 1.89 -10.47 -5.84
CA VAL A 124 1.97 -11.07 -7.17
C VAL A 124 2.98 -10.33 -8.03
N CYS A 125 2.95 -9.00 -8.03
CA CYS A 125 3.88 -8.19 -8.79
C CYS A 125 5.32 -8.40 -8.33
N TYR A 126 5.53 -8.50 -7.02
CA TYR A 126 6.85 -8.74 -6.45
C TYR A 126 7.45 -10.05 -6.98
N LEU A 127 6.66 -11.11 -6.99
CA LEU A 127 7.11 -12.41 -7.48
C LEU A 127 7.34 -12.40 -9.00
N HIS A 128 6.48 -11.74 -9.76
CA HIS A 128 6.61 -11.65 -11.21
C HIS A 128 7.87 -10.90 -11.63
N LYS A 129 8.34 -9.97 -10.81
CA LYS A 129 9.58 -9.23 -11.07
C LYS A 129 10.82 -9.99 -10.61
N GLY A 130 10.66 -11.25 -10.25
CA GLY A 130 11.77 -12.10 -9.82
C GLY A 130 12.10 -12.01 -8.33
N GLY A 131 11.19 -11.45 -7.55
CA GLY A 131 11.38 -11.36 -6.11
C GLY A 131 11.39 -12.72 -5.43
N ASN A 132 12.13 -12.81 -4.33
CA ASN A 132 12.29 -14.03 -3.56
C ASN A 132 11.09 -14.24 -2.65
N VAL A 133 10.53 -15.46 -2.63
CA VAL A 133 9.35 -15.79 -1.83
C VAL A 133 9.58 -15.54 -0.34
N ARG A 134 10.76 -15.92 0.17
CA ARG A 134 11.07 -15.73 1.58
C ARG A 134 11.15 -14.25 1.95
N ALA A 135 11.80 -13.45 1.10
CA ALA A 135 11.85 -12.00 1.32
C ALA A 135 10.45 -11.39 1.31
N LEU A 136 9.59 -11.85 0.40
CA LEU A 136 8.21 -11.39 0.35
C LEU A 136 7.46 -11.71 1.64
N GLN A 137 7.64 -12.94 2.16
CA GLN A 137 6.99 -13.34 3.40
C GLN A 137 7.43 -12.44 4.57
N GLU A 138 8.70 -12.06 4.61
CA GLU A 138 9.19 -11.14 5.64
C GLU A 138 8.59 -9.75 5.49
N ILE A 139 8.52 -9.24 4.27
CA ILE A 139 7.91 -7.91 3.99
C ILE A 139 6.45 -7.91 4.42
N LEU A 140 5.72 -8.98 4.12
CA LEU A 140 4.29 -9.06 4.46
C LEU A 140 4.04 -9.43 5.93
N GLY A 141 5.05 -9.89 6.63
CA GLY A 141 4.92 -10.25 8.04
C GLY A 141 4.33 -11.62 8.27
N HIS A 142 4.52 -12.52 7.35
CA HIS A 142 4.09 -13.92 7.51
C HIS A 142 5.04 -14.73 8.37
#